data_75e70dad1363c604e3457ecfa7c81d05
#
_entry.id   75e70dad1363c604e3457ecfa7c81d05
#
_cell.length_a   1.000
_cell.length_b   1.000
_cell.length_c   1.000
_cell.angle_alpha   90.00
_cell.angle_beta   90.00
_cell.angle_gamma   90.00
#
_symmetry.space_group_name_H-M   'P 1'
#
loop_
_entity.id
_entity.type
_entity.pdbx_description
1 polymer ?
#
loop_
_entity_poly.entity_id
_entity_poly.type
_entity_poly.pdbx_seq_one_letter_code
_entity_poly.pdbx_strand_id
1 'polypeptide(L)'
;AASQGGIEIGFHPDEAMLLAAQTARGAASLLLREGSHPESEIDRVTTPRGCTIAGLNEMEHQGFSSAMIKGILLSAEKAAGLYGE
;
A
#
# COMPACT_ATOMS: atom_id res chain seq x y z
N ALA A 1 -5.07 -2.09 -7.65
CA ALA A 1 -4.80 -0.64 -7.69
C ALA A 1 -3.38 -0.34 -8.21
N ALA A 2 -2.35 -0.94 -7.62
CA ALA A 2 -0.96 -0.65 -8.03
C ALA A 2 -0.70 -1.03 -9.49
N SER A 3 -1.16 -2.19 -9.95
CA SER A 3 -0.98 -2.60 -11.34
C SER A 3 -1.73 -1.67 -12.30
N GLN A 4 -2.90 -1.21 -11.91
CA GLN A 4 -3.68 -0.25 -12.71
C GLN A 4 -2.93 1.07 -12.84
N GLY A 5 -2.31 1.56 -11.77
CA GLY A 5 -1.47 2.74 -11.82
C GLY A 5 -0.26 2.55 -12.72
N GLY A 6 0.36 1.38 -12.66
CA GLY A 6 1.48 1.03 -13.53
C GLY A 6 1.11 1.05 -15.01
N ILE A 7 -0.08 0.56 -15.34
CA ILE A 7 -0.58 0.60 -16.73
C ILE A 7 -0.78 2.05 -17.16
N GLU A 8 -1.36 2.88 -16.29
CA GLU A 8 -1.63 4.29 -16.57
C GLU A 8 -0.36 5.06 -16.94
N ILE A 9 0.78 4.73 -16.31
CA ILE A 9 2.05 5.41 -16.59
C ILE A 9 2.85 4.76 -17.72
N GLY A 10 2.34 3.69 -18.34
CA GLY A 10 2.90 3.16 -19.57
C GLY A 10 3.42 1.72 -19.55
N PHE A 11 3.30 1.00 -18.44
CA PHE A 11 3.71 -0.40 -18.42
C PHE A 11 2.61 -1.30 -19.01
N HIS A 12 3.03 -2.39 -19.63
CA HIS A 12 2.08 -3.42 -20.08
C HIS A 12 1.47 -4.12 -18.85
N PRO A 13 0.26 -4.70 -18.95
CA PRO A 13 -0.43 -5.30 -17.80
C PRO A 13 0.38 -6.35 -17.03
N ASP A 14 1.05 -7.27 -17.71
CA ASP A 14 1.86 -8.31 -17.06
C ASP A 14 3.07 -7.72 -16.34
N GLU A 15 3.71 -6.72 -16.94
CA GLU A 15 4.83 -6.01 -16.33
C GLU A 15 4.37 -5.25 -15.08
N ALA A 16 3.24 -4.55 -15.20
CA ALA A 16 2.67 -3.79 -14.09
C ALA A 16 2.32 -4.70 -12.91
N MET A 17 1.74 -5.86 -13.19
CA MET A 17 1.41 -6.85 -12.16
C MET A 17 2.66 -7.38 -11.48
N LEU A 18 3.67 -7.74 -12.25
CA LEU A 18 4.92 -8.27 -11.71
C LEU A 18 5.63 -7.23 -10.84
N LEU A 19 5.74 -5.99 -11.33
CA LEU A 19 6.38 -4.91 -10.58
C LEU A 19 5.64 -4.62 -9.28
N ALA A 20 4.31 -4.55 -9.33
CA ALA A 20 3.49 -4.29 -8.14
C ALA A 20 3.66 -5.43 -7.10
N ALA A 21 3.58 -6.69 -7.54
CA ALA A 21 3.69 -7.84 -6.67
C ALA A 21 5.08 -7.93 -6.04
N GLN A 22 6.14 -7.76 -6.83
CA GLN A 22 7.51 -7.81 -6.30
C GLN A 22 7.82 -6.66 -5.37
N THR A 23 7.30 -5.47 -5.66
CA THR A 23 7.47 -4.30 -4.79
C THR A 23 6.82 -4.55 -3.43
N ALA A 24 5.59 -5.04 -3.42
CA ALA A 24 4.88 -5.35 -2.18
C ALA A 24 5.61 -6.43 -1.39
N ARG A 25 6.09 -7.49 -2.07
CA ARG A 25 6.85 -8.56 -1.45
C ARG A 25 8.13 -8.05 -0.82
N GLY A 26 8.88 -7.23 -1.55
CA GLY A 26 10.14 -6.66 -1.07
C GLY A 26 9.94 -5.76 0.14
N ALA A 27 8.94 -4.90 0.10
CA ALA A 27 8.63 -4.00 1.20
C ALA A 27 8.21 -4.78 2.45
N ALA A 28 7.33 -5.77 2.30
CA ALA A 28 6.89 -6.61 3.41
C ALA A 28 8.05 -7.40 4.02
N SER A 29 8.91 -7.97 3.17
CA SER A 29 10.11 -8.71 3.62
C SER A 29 11.06 -7.81 4.41
N LEU A 30 11.23 -6.58 3.95
CA LEU A 30 12.09 -5.62 4.63
C LEU A 30 11.59 -5.30 6.03
N LEU A 31 10.30 -5.06 6.19
CA LEU A 31 9.69 -4.79 7.49
C LEU A 31 9.83 -5.98 8.44
N LEU A 32 9.62 -7.19 7.94
CA LEU A 32 9.73 -8.42 8.75
C LEU A 32 11.17 -8.67 9.19
N ARG A 33 12.13 -8.48 8.29
CA ARG A 33 13.53 -8.77 8.55
C ARG A 33 14.18 -7.75 9.47
N GLU A 34 13.89 -6.48 9.26
CA GLU A 34 14.53 -5.38 10.01
C GLU A 34 13.78 -5.01 11.29
N GLY A 35 12.50 -5.37 11.38
CA GLY A 35 11.67 -5.03 12.53
C GLY A 35 11.40 -3.54 12.67
N SER A 36 11.63 -2.77 11.60
CA SER A 36 11.41 -1.33 11.60
C SER A 36 9.93 -1.00 11.55
N HIS A 37 9.58 0.15 12.11
CA HIS A 37 8.24 0.68 11.98
C HIS A 37 8.00 1.13 10.53
N PRO A 38 6.79 0.91 9.95
CA PRO A 38 6.50 1.34 8.58
C PRO A 38 6.80 2.81 8.31
N GLU A 39 6.52 3.70 9.25
CA GLU A 39 6.81 5.13 9.10
C GLU A 39 8.31 5.40 8.94
N SER A 40 9.16 4.63 9.65
CA SER A 40 10.61 4.75 9.51
C SER A 40 11.07 4.36 8.11
N GLU A 41 10.45 3.34 7.51
CA GLU A 41 10.76 2.92 6.15
C GLU A 41 10.33 3.97 5.13
N ILE A 42 9.20 4.63 5.35
CA ILE A 42 8.75 5.74 4.51
C ILE A 42 9.77 6.87 4.56
N ASP A 43 10.26 7.21 5.74
CA ASP A 43 11.24 8.29 5.91
C ASP A 43 12.54 8.00 5.17
N ARG A 44 12.95 6.73 5.09
CA ARG A 44 14.15 6.34 4.37
C ARG A 44 14.08 6.58 2.87
N VAL A 45 12.88 6.48 2.29
CA VAL A 45 12.71 6.57 0.83
C VAL A 45 12.16 7.91 0.38
N THR A 46 11.80 8.79 1.29
CA THR A 46 11.28 10.11 0.94
C THR A 46 12.37 11.17 1.04
N THR A 47 12.38 12.06 0.06
CA THR A 47 13.30 13.20 0.03
C THR A 47 12.48 14.49 -0.12
N PRO A 48 12.99 15.63 0.32
CA PRO A 48 12.29 16.90 0.11
C PRO A 48 11.96 17.09 -1.38
N ARG A 49 10.69 17.34 -1.68
CA ARG A 49 10.15 17.51 -3.03
C ARG A 49 10.30 16.27 -3.93
N GLY A 50 10.56 15.10 -3.33
CA GLY A 50 10.72 13.87 -4.09
C GLY A 50 9.41 13.32 -4.64
N CYS A 51 9.50 12.46 -5.65
CA CYS A 51 8.32 11.85 -6.28
C CYS A 51 7.57 10.91 -5.33
N THR A 52 8.29 10.22 -4.45
CA THR A 52 7.69 9.29 -3.49
C THR A 52 6.76 10.01 -2.52
N ILE A 53 7.22 11.11 -1.92
CA ILE A 53 6.38 11.84 -0.96
C ILE A 53 5.20 12.50 -1.65
N ALA A 54 5.37 12.95 -2.89
CA ALA A 54 4.26 13.52 -3.65
C ALA A 54 3.16 12.49 -3.89
N GLY A 55 3.53 11.27 -4.28
CA GLY A 55 2.58 10.18 -4.48
C GLY A 55 1.89 9.76 -3.19
N LEU A 56 2.65 9.63 -2.11
CA LEU A 56 2.10 9.27 -0.79
C LEU A 56 1.08 10.30 -0.30
N ASN A 57 1.42 11.59 -0.43
CA ASN A 57 0.51 12.65 -0.01
C ASN A 57 -0.77 12.67 -0.82
N GLU A 58 -0.67 12.45 -2.14
CA GLU A 58 -1.85 12.38 -2.99
C GLU A 58 -2.75 11.22 -2.59
N MET A 59 -2.18 10.04 -2.34
CA MET A 59 -2.96 8.89 -1.88
C MET A 59 -3.67 9.19 -0.56
N GLU A 60 -3.00 9.84 0.39
CA GLU A 60 -3.61 10.19 1.67
C GLU A 60 -4.71 11.26 1.52
N HIS A 61 -4.52 12.24 0.64
CA HIS A 61 -5.57 13.21 0.32
C HIS A 61 -6.84 12.53 -0.19
N GLN A 62 -6.69 11.43 -0.91
CA GLN A 62 -7.81 10.65 -1.42
C GLN A 62 -8.34 9.62 -0.42
N GLY A 63 -7.81 9.60 0.79
CA GLY A 63 -8.32 8.77 1.87
C GLY A 63 -7.79 7.34 1.91
N PHE A 64 -6.58 7.10 1.44
CA PHE A 64 -5.98 5.77 1.35
C PHE A 64 -6.00 5.02 2.69
N SER A 65 -5.38 5.59 3.72
CA SER A 65 -5.33 4.95 5.05
C SER A 65 -6.71 4.77 5.65
N SER A 66 -7.54 5.78 5.55
CA SER A 66 -8.91 5.72 6.06
C SER A 66 -9.73 4.62 5.39
N ALA A 67 -9.60 4.47 4.07
CA ALA A 67 -10.32 3.44 3.33
C ALA A 67 -9.89 2.03 3.78
N MET A 68 -8.60 1.80 3.95
CA MET A 68 -8.09 0.51 4.39
C MET A 68 -8.54 0.18 5.81
N ILE A 69 -8.42 1.13 6.74
CA ILE A 69 -8.84 0.93 8.13
C ILE A 69 -10.32 0.58 8.20
N LYS A 70 -11.16 1.37 7.53
CA LYS A 70 -12.61 1.14 7.53
C LYS A 70 -12.99 -0.18 6.88
N GLY A 71 -12.31 -0.55 5.81
CA GLY A 71 -12.54 -1.82 5.14
C GLY A 71 -12.24 -3.01 6.02
N ILE A 72 -11.12 -2.97 6.74
CA ILE A 72 -10.73 -4.03 7.67
C ILE A 72 -11.75 -4.16 8.80
N LEU A 73 -12.16 -3.02 9.39
CA LEU A 73 -13.15 -3.01 10.47
C LEU A 73 -14.48 -3.60 10.00
N LEU A 74 -14.95 -3.20 8.83
CA LEU A 74 -16.21 -3.71 8.29
C LEU A 74 -16.13 -5.22 8.03
N SER A 75 -15.01 -5.69 7.48
CA SER A 75 -14.81 -7.11 7.24
C SER A 75 -14.83 -7.91 8.54
N ALA A 76 -14.22 -7.39 9.60
CA ALA A 76 -14.22 -8.04 10.91
C ALA A 76 -15.63 -8.13 11.50
N GLU A 77 -16.41 -7.07 11.39
CA GLU A 77 -17.82 -7.06 11.84
C GLU A 77 -18.65 -8.08 11.11
N LYS A 78 -18.50 -8.17 9.80
CA LYS A 78 -19.23 -9.15 8.99
C LYS A 78 -18.82 -10.58 9.33
N ALA A 79 -17.55 -10.83 9.55
CA ALA A 79 -17.07 -12.15 9.96
C ALA A 79 -17.64 -12.56 11.32
N ALA A 80 -17.69 -11.66 12.27
CA ALA A 80 -18.29 -11.91 13.59
C ALA A 80 -19.77 -12.27 13.46
N GLY A 81 -20.50 -11.52 12.64
CA GLY A 81 -21.92 -11.81 12.37
C GLY A 81 -22.14 -13.18 11.75
N LEU A 82 -21.25 -13.61 10.84
CA LEU A 82 -21.33 -14.91 10.17
C LEU A 82 -21.14 -16.06 11.17
N TYR A 83 -20.35 -15.87 12.20
CA TYR A 83 -20.05 -16.91 13.20
C TYR A 83 -20.86 -16.77 14.50
N GLY A 84 -21.94 -15.99 14.47
CA GLY A 84 -22.89 -15.90 15.56
C GLY A 84 -22.47 -15.03 16.74
N GLU A 85 -21.53 -14.21 16.54
CA GLU A 85 -20.99 -13.32 17.58
C GLU A 85 -21.71 -11.96 17.69
#